data_7977dec6e82219a4734e4a066de34b88
#
_entry.id   7977dec6e82219a4734e4a066de34b88
#
_cell.length_a   1.000
_cell.length_b   1.000
_cell.length_c   1.000
_cell.angle_alpha   90.00
_cell.angle_beta   90.00
_cell.angle_gamma   90.00
#
_symmetry.space_group_name_H-M   'P 1'
#
loop_
_entity.id
_entity.type
_entity.pdbx_description
1 polymer ?
#
loop_
_entity_poly.entity_id
_entity_poly.type
_entity_poly.pdbx_seq_one_letter_code
_entity_poly.pdbx_strand_id
1 'polypeptide(L)'
;MHGLDPRIPATISALSDEPNATTAADALRELLACPRCDAPLAEAGAAWRCAGCEVEFPRVAGIPWMFAEPNAALGEWRGRLHFSLQRLERDRQSIAASLADASLRPATRARLESLERATREHGERLRALLAPLELEQHSASYEAYLALRTRLPSDQGLTTYYANIHRDWCWGDAENAASFEALAGALRDAPPSRVLVLGAGAGRLAYDVHMQTTARTTVALDFNPLLSIVADKVTRAEPIELYEFPIAPRGDAAVLRTLAAPAPARAGLVFVVADAHRPPFRHGAFDTVVTPWLVDILPERFDVLCARVNALLADGGRWLNFGSLSFHDADPAARYGIDECRAALEENGFGDVAVEEREIPYLSSPASRHARRERVVSWSGRKRRAVKKVPRYHALPEWLVRGADPVPLSDAFRGQAAATRIHAFLMSLIDGRRSIKDMAKLVVEQRLMTAAEAEPALRSFFIKMHDDSKRGMTY
;
A
#
# COMPACT_ATOMS: atom_id res chain seq x y z
N MET A 1 7.35 11.90 -55.30
CA MET A 1 8.27 10.83 -55.76
C MET A 1 9.49 10.84 -54.86
N HIS A 2 9.69 9.84 -54.09
CA HIS A 2 10.80 9.27 -53.33
C HIS A 2 10.23 8.73 -52.03
N GLY A 3 9.99 7.55 -51.86
CA GLY A 3 10.64 6.26 -52.01
C GLY A 3 11.06 5.83 -50.60
N LEU A 4 10.07 5.24 -49.79
CA LEU A 4 10.36 4.60 -48.48
C LEU A 4 10.94 3.21 -48.77
N ASP A 5 12.11 2.90 -48.25
CA ASP A 5 12.78 1.63 -48.31
C ASP A 5 12.29 0.75 -47.13
N PRO A 6 11.68 -0.44 -47.41
CA PRO A 6 11.25 -1.37 -46.37
C PRO A 6 12.27 -2.51 -46.23
N ARG A 7 13.14 -2.47 -45.22
CA ARG A 7 13.94 -3.64 -44.82
C ARG A 7 13.94 -3.81 -43.31
N ILE A 8 12.90 -4.45 -42.81
CA ILE A 8 12.93 -5.19 -41.54
C ILE A 8 13.20 -6.65 -41.87
N PRO A 9 14.25 -7.27 -41.37
CA PRO A 9 14.42 -8.70 -41.55
C PRO A 9 13.46 -9.47 -40.62
N ALA A 10 12.51 -10.13 -41.24
CA ALA A 10 11.73 -11.18 -40.61
C ALA A 10 12.65 -12.43 -40.47
N THR A 11 13.07 -12.72 -39.24
CA THR A 11 13.47 -14.08 -38.88
C THR A 11 13.23 -14.25 -37.39
N ILE A 12 11.96 -14.46 -37.01
CA ILE A 12 11.63 -15.14 -35.77
C ILE A 12 11.60 -16.63 -36.12
N SER A 13 12.74 -17.28 -35.89
CA SER A 13 12.84 -18.72 -35.86
C SER A 13 11.92 -19.26 -34.79
N ALA A 14 11.06 -20.18 -35.17
CA ALA A 14 10.23 -20.97 -34.25
C ALA A 14 11.17 -21.69 -33.28
N LEU A 15 11.16 -21.27 -32.02
CA LEU A 15 11.66 -22.05 -30.92
C LEU A 15 10.58 -23.06 -30.56
N SER A 16 10.91 -24.30 -30.88
CA SER A 16 10.23 -25.54 -30.57
C SER A 16 9.89 -25.69 -29.11
N ASP A 17 8.73 -26.27 -28.87
CA ASP A 17 8.24 -26.97 -27.68
C ASP A 17 9.25 -27.11 -26.53
N GLU A 18 9.19 -26.21 -25.53
CA GLU A 18 9.72 -26.51 -24.22
C GLU A 18 8.66 -27.27 -23.40
N PRO A 19 9.01 -28.42 -22.83
CA PRO A 19 8.12 -29.15 -21.95
C PRO A 19 8.03 -28.44 -20.59
N ASN A 20 6.81 -28.28 -20.10
CA ASN A 20 6.43 -27.79 -18.78
C ASN A 20 6.59 -26.28 -18.55
N ALA A 21 5.62 -25.50 -19.00
CA ALA A 21 5.32 -24.23 -18.35
C ALA A 21 4.86 -24.53 -16.90
N THR A 22 5.78 -24.36 -15.94
CA THR A 22 5.46 -24.41 -14.48
C THR A 22 4.28 -23.51 -14.21
N THR A 23 3.19 -24.03 -13.67
CA THR A 23 2.04 -23.19 -13.34
C THR A 23 2.42 -22.17 -12.29
N ALA A 24 1.69 -21.05 -12.22
CA ALA A 24 1.90 -20.03 -11.19
C ALA A 24 1.84 -20.63 -9.76
N ALA A 25 1.01 -21.65 -9.56
CA ALA A 25 0.90 -22.39 -8.31
C ALA A 25 2.17 -23.21 -8.01
N ASP A 26 2.74 -23.88 -9.00
CA ASP A 26 3.97 -24.66 -8.84
C ASP A 26 5.16 -23.76 -8.52
N ALA A 27 5.28 -22.60 -9.20
CA ALA A 27 6.31 -21.61 -8.91
C ALA A 27 6.22 -21.11 -7.47
N LEU A 28 5.01 -20.83 -6.96
CA LEU A 28 4.80 -20.39 -5.58
C LEU A 28 5.10 -21.49 -4.56
N ARG A 29 4.79 -22.76 -4.85
CA ARG A 29 5.01 -23.87 -3.91
C ARG A 29 6.47 -23.98 -3.49
N GLU A 30 7.40 -23.75 -4.41
CA GLU A 30 8.83 -23.77 -4.09
C GLU A 30 9.30 -22.55 -3.29
N LEU A 31 8.65 -21.41 -3.45
CA LEU A 31 9.07 -20.15 -2.86
C LEU A 31 8.44 -19.88 -1.49
N LEU A 32 7.19 -20.32 -1.28
CA LEU A 32 6.43 -19.97 -0.08
C LEU A 32 6.92 -20.69 1.18
N ALA A 33 6.86 -19.94 2.29
CA ALA A 33 6.98 -20.46 3.66
C ALA A 33 5.91 -19.77 4.54
N CYS A 34 5.56 -20.41 5.63
CA CYS A 34 4.58 -19.86 6.57
C CYS A 34 5.07 -18.54 7.16
N PRO A 35 4.31 -17.44 7.07
CA PRO A 35 4.71 -16.16 7.68
C PRO A 35 4.68 -16.19 9.20
N ARG A 36 4.17 -17.25 9.84
CA ARG A 36 4.17 -17.42 11.32
C ARG A 36 5.35 -18.24 11.83
N CYS A 37 5.71 -19.34 11.17
CA CYS A 37 6.63 -20.31 11.75
C CYS A 37 7.71 -20.85 10.79
N ASP A 38 7.86 -20.31 9.57
CA ASP A 38 8.80 -20.72 8.49
C ASP A 38 8.61 -22.14 7.96
N ALA A 39 7.66 -22.89 8.50
CA ALA A 39 7.40 -24.22 8.02
C ALA A 39 6.94 -24.21 6.56
N PRO A 40 7.19 -25.28 5.82
CA PRO A 40 6.68 -25.45 4.47
C PRO A 40 5.16 -25.34 4.42
N LEU A 41 4.65 -24.85 3.29
CA LEU A 41 3.23 -24.79 3.00
C LEU A 41 2.85 -25.90 2.02
N ALA A 42 1.67 -26.47 2.22
CA ALA A 42 1.03 -27.41 1.29
C ALA A 42 -0.25 -26.81 0.74
N GLU A 43 -0.58 -27.11 -0.51
CA GLU A 43 -1.89 -26.74 -1.07
C GLU A 43 -2.97 -27.60 -0.42
N ALA A 44 -4.05 -26.94 0.01
CA ALA A 44 -5.24 -27.53 0.60
C ALA A 44 -6.48 -26.97 -0.11
N GLY A 45 -6.84 -27.57 -1.24
CA GLY A 45 -7.91 -27.05 -2.08
C GLY A 45 -7.63 -25.64 -2.60
N ALA A 46 -8.47 -24.67 -2.25
CA ALA A 46 -8.31 -23.27 -2.64
C ALA A 46 -7.38 -22.46 -1.69
N ALA A 47 -6.77 -23.09 -0.70
CA ALA A 47 -5.94 -22.45 0.32
C ALA A 47 -4.54 -23.05 0.39
N TRP A 48 -3.64 -22.39 1.13
CA TRP A 48 -2.37 -22.94 1.56
C TRP A 48 -2.46 -23.27 3.04
N ARG A 49 -1.96 -24.43 3.45
CA ARG A 49 -1.94 -24.86 4.86
C ARG A 49 -0.51 -25.03 5.35
N CYS A 50 -0.24 -24.53 6.56
CA CYS A 50 1.04 -24.70 7.20
C CYS A 50 1.13 -26.06 7.90
N ALA A 51 2.20 -26.81 7.64
CA ALA A 51 2.45 -28.09 8.30
C ALA A 51 2.86 -27.94 9.79
N GLY A 52 3.38 -26.74 10.19
CA GLY A 52 3.91 -26.53 11.54
C GLY A 52 2.92 -25.91 12.53
N CYS A 53 2.12 -24.94 12.10
CA CYS A 53 1.15 -24.24 12.96
C CYS A 53 -0.30 -24.42 12.52
N GLU A 54 -0.54 -25.27 11.53
CA GLU A 54 -1.86 -25.65 10.99
C GLU A 54 -2.74 -24.51 10.48
N VAL A 55 -2.20 -23.30 10.39
CA VAL A 55 -2.93 -22.13 9.85
C VAL A 55 -3.19 -22.32 8.37
N GLU A 56 -4.40 -21.98 7.95
CA GLU A 56 -4.79 -21.93 6.56
C GLU A 56 -4.75 -20.49 6.04
N PHE A 57 -4.16 -20.32 4.86
CA PHE A 57 -4.02 -19.05 4.15
C PHE A 57 -4.92 -19.10 2.92
N PRO A 58 -6.06 -18.37 2.91
CA PRO A 58 -7.00 -18.42 1.81
C PRO A 58 -6.46 -17.73 0.56
N ARG A 59 -7.18 -17.85 -0.55
CA ARG A 59 -7.01 -17.01 -1.73
C ARG A 59 -8.19 -16.05 -1.80
N VAL A 60 -7.89 -14.78 -2.03
CA VAL A 60 -8.91 -13.73 -2.26
C VAL A 60 -8.78 -13.28 -3.71
N ALA A 61 -9.84 -13.36 -4.48
CA ALA A 61 -9.81 -13.14 -5.93
C ALA A 61 -8.77 -14.03 -6.67
N GLY A 62 -8.48 -15.23 -6.16
CA GLY A 62 -7.44 -16.11 -6.70
C GLY A 62 -6.02 -15.80 -6.23
N ILE A 63 -5.79 -14.66 -5.55
CA ILE A 63 -4.50 -14.20 -5.05
C ILE A 63 -4.26 -14.78 -3.66
N PRO A 64 -3.07 -15.38 -3.36
CA PRO A 64 -2.73 -15.86 -2.03
C PRO A 64 -2.77 -14.74 -0.98
N TRP A 65 -3.49 -14.99 0.11
CA TRP A 65 -3.67 -14.09 1.24
C TRP A 65 -2.76 -14.53 2.39
N MET A 66 -1.54 -13.99 2.43
CA MET A 66 -0.44 -14.55 3.20
C MET A 66 -0.05 -13.70 4.43
N PHE A 67 -1.00 -13.14 5.11
CA PHE A 67 -0.77 -12.49 6.41
C PHE A 67 -0.54 -13.52 7.51
N ALA A 68 0.30 -13.19 8.51
CA ALA A 68 0.54 -14.06 9.65
C ALA A 68 -0.75 -14.43 10.42
N GLU A 69 -1.71 -13.50 10.45
CA GLU A 69 -3.06 -13.68 11.00
C GLU A 69 -4.09 -13.45 9.89
N PRO A 70 -4.32 -14.45 9.01
CA PRO A 70 -5.06 -14.24 7.76
C PRO A 70 -6.51 -13.79 7.99
N ASN A 71 -7.20 -14.36 9.00
CA ASN A 71 -8.58 -14.01 9.30
C ASN A 71 -8.72 -12.60 9.91
N ALA A 72 -7.79 -12.23 10.78
CA ALA A 72 -7.77 -10.89 11.38
C ALA A 72 -7.51 -9.83 10.28
N ALA A 73 -6.54 -10.06 9.41
CA ALA A 73 -6.25 -9.19 8.29
C ALA A 73 -7.44 -9.07 7.32
N LEU A 74 -8.13 -10.18 7.05
CA LEU A 74 -9.32 -10.16 6.18
C LEU A 74 -10.45 -9.34 6.81
N GLY A 75 -10.70 -9.52 8.11
CA GLY A 75 -11.67 -8.71 8.85
C GLY A 75 -11.33 -7.22 8.83
N GLU A 76 -10.06 -6.87 9.00
CA GLU A 76 -9.60 -5.49 8.93
C GLU A 76 -9.81 -4.88 7.54
N TRP A 77 -9.46 -5.59 6.46
CA TRP A 77 -9.67 -5.09 5.10
C TRP A 77 -11.14 -4.97 4.72
N ARG A 78 -11.99 -5.88 5.19
CA ARG A 78 -13.46 -5.74 5.09
C ARG A 78 -13.94 -4.46 5.76
N GLY A 79 -13.46 -4.18 6.97
CA GLY A 79 -13.76 -2.94 7.69
C GLY A 79 -13.31 -1.68 6.92
N ARG A 80 -12.10 -1.69 6.38
CA ARG A 80 -11.56 -0.57 5.57
C ARG A 80 -12.39 -0.33 4.30
N LEU A 81 -12.80 -1.39 3.62
CA LEU A 81 -13.66 -1.30 2.44
C LEU A 81 -15.03 -0.74 2.80
N HIS A 82 -15.67 -1.30 3.84
CA HIS A 82 -16.95 -0.80 4.33
C HIS A 82 -16.91 0.70 4.65
N PHE A 83 -15.87 1.13 5.38
CA PHE A 83 -15.63 2.53 5.68
C PHE A 83 -15.47 3.38 4.41
N SER A 84 -14.67 2.93 3.45
CA SER A 84 -14.45 3.67 2.20
C SER A 84 -15.73 3.84 1.39
N LEU A 85 -16.56 2.80 1.32
CA LEU A 85 -17.85 2.87 0.63
C LEU A 85 -18.85 3.78 1.35
N GLN A 86 -18.90 3.75 2.68
CA GLN A 86 -19.74 4.67 3.45
C GLN A 86 -19.28 6.12 3.33
N ARG A 87 -17.98 6.37 3.23
CA ARG A 87 -17.44 7.70 2.97
C ARG A 87 -17.88 8.20 1.61
N LEU A 88 -17.71 7.41 0.55
CA LEU A 88 -18.17 7.77 -0.79
C LEU A 88 -19.66 8.08 -0.84
N GLU A 89 -20.49 7.30 -0.14
CA GLU A 89 -21.92 7.56 -0.07
C GLU A 89 -22.25 8.88 0.64
N ARG A 90 -21.55 9.22 1.73
CA ARG A 90 -21.71 10.51 2.40
C ARG A 90 -21.26 11.68 1.55
N ASP A 91 -20.13 11.54 0.84
CA ASP A 91 -19.64 12.55 -0.07
C ASP A 91 -20.67 12.80 -1.18
N ARG A 92 -21.26 11.73 -1.73
CA ARG A 92 -22.35 11.79 -2.71
C ARG A 92 -23.59 12.51 -2.16
N GLN A 93 -24.01 12.18 -0.93
CA GLN A 93 -25.15 12.84 -0.27
C GLN A 93 -24.90 14.34 -0.03
N SER A 94 -23.68 14.69 0.35
CA SER A 94 -23.27 16.10 0.51
C SER A 94 -23.32 16.85 -0.81
N ILE A 95 -22.88 16.24 -1.90
CA ILE A 95 -22.97 16.83 -3.25
C ILE A 95 -24.43 16.97 -3.66
N ALA A 96 -25.26 15.95 -3.44
CA ALA A 96 -26.70 15.99 -3.74
C ALA A 96 -27.43 17.11 -2.93
N ALA A 97 -27.10 17.26 -1.66
CA ALA A 97 -27.63 18.35 -0.83
C ALA A 97 -27.22 19.74 -1.38
N SER A 98 -25.99 19.89 -1.83
CA SER A 98 -25.53 21.13 -2.46
C SER A 98 -26.27 21.44 -3.75
N LEU A 99 -26.66 20.43 -4.53
CA LEU A 99 -27.42 20.59 -5.78
C LEU A 99 -28.87 21.08 -5.56
N ALA A 100 -29.40 20.99 -4.34
CA ALA A 100 -30.71 21.54 -3.97
C ALA A 100 -30.74 23.09 -3.94
N ASP A 101 -29.58 23.74 -3.87
CA ASP A 101 -29.48 25.21 -3.92
C ASP A 101 -29.80 25.73 -5.32
N ALA A 102 -30.92 26.44 -5.44
CA ALA A 102 -31.37 27.05 -6.70
C ALA A 102 -30.45 28.19 -7.18
N SER A 103 -29.65 28.78 -6.32
CA SER A 103 -28.76 29.91 -6.62
C SER A 103 -27.41 29.49 -7.26
N LEU A 104 -27.15 28.20 -7.41
CA LEU A 104 -25.93 27.70 -8.03
C LEU A 104 -25.76 28.22 -9.45
N ARG A 105 -24.55 28.70 -9.77
CA ARG A 105 -24.18 29.03 -11.15
C ARG A 105 -24.29 27.78 -12.04
N PRO A 106 -24.72 27.92 -13.30
CA PRO A 106 -24.90 26.77 -14.20
C PRO A 106 -23.65 25.86 -14.30
N ALA A 107 -22.45 26.44 -14.40
CA ALA A 107 -21.20 25.69 -14.45
C ALA A 107 -20.92 24.92 -13.15
N THR A 108 -21.27 25.49 -11.98
CA THR A 108 -21.13 24.82 -10.69
C THR A 108 -22.09 23.65 -10.60
N ARG A 109 -23.34 23.84 -11.01
CA ARG A 109 -24.38 22.79 -11.04
C ARG A 109 -23.93 21.62 -11.92
N ALA A 110 -23.54 21.89 -13.17
CA ALA A 110 -23.07 20.86 -14.11
C ALA A 110 -21.88 20.08 -13.56
N ARG A 111 -20.92 20.75 -12.92
CA ARG A 111 -19.77 20.10 -12.28
C ARG A 111 -20.21 19.20 -11.12
N LEU A 112 -21.13 19.65 -10.27
CA LEU A 112 -21.62 18.86 -9.13
C LEU A 112 -22.45 17.66 -9.59
N GLU A 113 -23.28 17.79 -10.62
CA GLU A 113 -24.04 16.69 -11.22
C GLU A 113 -23.10 15.61 -11.79
N SER A 114 -22.04 16.03 -12.48
CA SER A 114 -21.02 15.12 -12.97
C SER A 114 -20.28 14.42 -11.84
N LEU A 115 -19.93 15.15 -10.78
CA LEU A 115 -19.20 14.59 -9.63
C LEU A 115 -20.07 13.64 -8.81
N GLU A 116 -21.38 13.96 -8.60
CA GLU A 116 -22.33 13.08 -7.91
C GLU A 116 -22.43 11.72 -8.64
N ARG A 117 -22.65 11.77 -9.96
CA ARG A 117 -22.73 10.58 -10.79
C ARG A 117 -21.43 9.77 -10.73
N ALA A 118 -20.28 10.41 -10.88
CA ALA A 118 -18.98 9.76 -10.85
C ALA A 118 -18.71 9.11 -9.49
N THR A 119 -19.05 9.78 -8.37
CA THR A 119 -18.88 9.24 -7.02
C THR A 119 -19.75 8.01 -6.78
N ARG A 120 -21.00 8.02 -7.24
CA ARG A 120 -21.92 6.88 -7.17
C ARG A 120 -21.37 5.68 -7.96
N GLU A 121 -21.05 5.91 -9.23
CA GLU A 121 -20.53 4.86 -10.12
C GLU A 121 -19.19 4.31 -9.65
N HIS A 122 -18.33 5.16 -9.09
CA HIS A 122 -17.06 4.74 -8.49
C HIS A 122 -17.29 3.79 -7.32
N GLY A 123 -18.22 4.12 -6.43
CA GLY A 123 -18.60 3.24 -5.31
C GLY A 123 -19.13 1.88 -5.78
N GLU A 124 -19.97 1.86 -6.84
CA GLU A 124 -20.47 0.63 -7.46
C GLU A 124 -19.34 -0.22 -8.05
N ARG A 125 -18.41 0.40 -8.80
CA ARG A 125 -17.24 -0.26 -9.40
C ARG A 125 -16.30 -0.84 -8.34
N LEU A 126 -15.99 -0.08 -7.28
CA LEU A 126 -15.17 -0.58 -6.16
C LEU A 126 -15.85 -1.76 -5.45
N ARG A 127 -17.16 -1.69 -5.21
CA ARG A 127 -17.91 -2.79 -4.59
C ARG A 127 -17.85 -4.04 -5.46
N ALA A 128 -18.04 -3.91 -6.76
CA ALA A 128 -17.97 -5.04 -7.70
C ALA A 128 -16.54 -5.63 -7.76
N LEU A 129 -15.51 -4.78 -7.85
CA LEU A 129 -14.12 -5.22 -7.93
C LEU A 129 -13.66 -5.95 -6.66
N LEU A 130 -14.11 -5.49 -5.50
CA LEU A 130 -13.72 -6.01 -4.18
C LEU A 130 -14.77 -6.96 -3.58
N ALA A 131 -15.75 -7.40 -4.37
CA ALA A 131 -16.72 -8.42 -3.96
C ALA A 131 -16.08 -9.69 -3.35
N PRO A 132 -14.90 -10.18 -3.82
CA PRO A 132 -14.22 -11.32 -3.20
C PRO A 132 -13.81 -11.12 -1.74
N LEU A 133 -13.82 -9.89 -1.21
CA LEU A 133 -13.61 -9.62 0.22
C LEU A 133 -14.85 -9.93 1.08
N GLU A 134 -16.01 -10.22 0.47
CA GLU A 134 -17.26 -10.63 1.15
C GLU A 134 -17.71 -9.64 2.24
N LEU A 135 -18.01 -8.42 1.83
CA LEU A 135 -18.39 -7.32 2.74
C LEU A 135 -19.62 -7.59 3.61
N GLU A 136 -20.54 -8.43 3.14
CA GLU A 136 -21.81 -8.70 3.83
C GLU A 136 -21.62 -9.37 5.19
N GLN A 137 -20.45 -9.94 5.45
CA GLN A 137 -20.09 -10.52 6.75
C GLN A 137 -19.66 -9.48 7.79
N HIS A 138 -19.65 -8.19 7.44
CA HIS A 138 -19.20 -7.13 8.34
C HIS A 138 -20.37 -6.40 8.98
N SER A 139 -20.61 -6.63 10.29
CA SER A 139 -21.75 -6.08 11.05
C SER A 139 -21.38 -4.91 11.96
N ALA A 140 -20.13 -4.45 11.98
CA ALA A 140 -19.71 -3.36 12.85
C ALA A 140 -20.36 -2.04 12.44
N SER A 141 -20.87 -1.28 13.41
CA SER A 141 -21.33 0.08 13.14
C SER A 141 -20.17 0.98 12.74
N TYR A 142 -20.46 1.97 11.93
CA TYR A 142 -19.47 2.97 11.50
C TYR A 142 -18.79 3.67 12.70
N GLU A 143 -19.57 4.00 13.73
CA GLU A 143 -19.09 4.62 14.96
C GLU A 143 -18.14 3.70 15.73
N ALA A 144 -18.46 2.42 15.85
CA ALA A 144 -17.58 1.44 16.48
C ALA A 144 -16.28 1.29 15.69
N TYR A 145 -16.36 1.23 14.36
CA TYR A 145 -15.18 1.21 13.52
C TYR A 145 -14.32 2.48 13.64
N LEU A 146 -14.94 3.67 13.64
CA LEU A 146 -14.24 4.92 13.89
C LEU A 146 -13.53 4.92 15.25
N ALA A 147 -14.24 4.50 16.31
CA ALA A 147 -13.69 4.44 17.65
C ALA A 147 -12.46 3.52 17.74
N LEU A 148 -12.46 2.39 17.06
CA LEU A 148 -11.33 1.48 17.00
C LEU A 148 -10.19 2.01 16.12
N ARG A 149 -10.54 2.72 15.04
CA ARG A 149 -9.59 3.22 14.05
C ARG A 149 -8.83 4.48 14.46
N THR A 150 -9.26 5.23 15.47
CA THR A 150 -8.66 6.52 15.84
C THR A 150 -7.15 6.53 16.03
N ARG A 151 -6.47 5.40 15.76
CA ARG A 151 -5.02 5.20 15.95
C ARG A 151 -4.30 4.43 14.86
N LEU A 152 -5.02 3.98 13.84
CA LEU A 152 -4.32 3.58 12.61
C LEU A 152 -3.86 4.86 11.91
N PRO A 153 -2.66 4.90 11.35
CA PRO A 153 -2.26 6.00 10.51
C PRO A 153 -3.36 6.29 9.49
N SER A 154 -3.75 7.54 9.36
CA SER A 154 -4.83 7.97 8.46
C SER A 154 -4.60 7.60 6.99
N ASP A 155 -3.35 7.36 6.66
CA ASP A 155 -2.80 7.07 5.35
C ASP A 155 -2.82 5.58 4.95
N GLN A 156 -3.18 4.65 5.84
CA GLN A 156 -3.28 3.22 5.53
C GLN A 156 -4.71 2.77 5.14
N GLY A 157 -5.48 3.62 4.51
CA GLY A 157 -6.80 3.28 3.97
C GLY A 157 -6.74 2.42 2.71
N LEU A 158 -7.88 1.83 2.32
CA LEU A 158 -8.01 1.06 1.07
C LEU A 158 -7.62 1.89 -0.17
N THR A 159 -7.94 3.19 -0.14
CA THR A 159 -7.66 4.14 -1.22
C THR A 159 -6.31 4.84 -1.08
N THR A 160 -5.52 4.50 -0.08
CA THR A 160 -4.13 4.95 -0.01
C THR A 160 -3.40 4.43 -1.24
N TYR A 161 -2.63 5.28 -1.88
CA TYR A 161 -1.98 4.97 -3.16
C TYR A 161 -2.94 4.71 -4.35
N TYR A 162 -4.24 5.11 -4.24
CA TYR A 162 -5.20 4.93 -5.33
C TYR A 162 -4.74 5.57 -6.64
N ALA A 163 -4.10 6.74 -6.58
CA ALA A 163 -3.55 7.43 -7.75
C ALA A 163 -2.49 6.60 -8.50
N ASN A 164 -1.78 5.70 -7.79
CA ASN A 164 -0.77 4.83 -8.39
C ASN A 164 -1.40 3.85 -9.40
N ILE A 165 -2.66 3.45 -9.18
CA ILE A 165 -3.39 2.58 -10.11
C ILE A 165 -3.48 3.24 -11.49
N HIS A 166 -3.86 4.51 -11.52
CA HIS A 166 -3.99 5.27 -12.77
C HIS A 166 -2.64 5.61 -13.40
N ARG A 167 -1.62 5.92 -12.57
CA ARG A 167 -0.26 6.10 -13.02
C ARG A 167 0.25 4.83 -13.70
N ASP A 168 0.11 3.70 -13.04
CA ASP A 168 0.68 2.43 -13.50
C ASP A 168 0.01 1.93 -14.78
N TRP A 169 -1.30 2.06 -14.90
CA TRP A 169 -2.07 1.36 -15.92
C TRP A 169 -2.84 2.24 -16.89
N CYS A 170 -2.65 3.59 -16.82
CA CYS A 170 -3.34 4.50 -17.74
C CYS A 170 -2.41 5.57 -18.33
N TRP A 171 -1.82 6.44 -17.50
CA TRP A 171 -1.18 7.65 -18.03
C TRP A 171 0.29 7.83 -17.61
N GLY A 172 0.87 6.96 -16.81
CA GLY A 172 2.20 7.17 -16.23
C GLY A 172 3.36 6.55 -17.02
N ASP A 173 3.25 6.32 -18.32
CA ASP A 173 4.28 5.63 -19.10
C ASP A 173 5.68 6.23 -18.97
N ALA A 174 5.80 7.56 -18.97
CA ALA A 174 7.09 8.24 -18.79
C ALA A 174 7.68 8.01 -17.38
N GLU A 175 6.86 8.02 -16.35
CA GLU A 175 7.27 7.75 -14.97
C GLU A 175 7.65 6.28 -14.79
N ASN A 176 6.85 5.37 -15.33
CA ASN A 176 7.09 3.94 -15.29
C ASN A 176 8.39 3.56 -16.02
N ALA A 177 8.62 4.13 -17.21
CA ALA A 177 9.86 3.96 -17.94
C ALA A 177 11.08 4.48 -17.16
N ALA A 178 10.99 5.67 -16.55
CA ALA A 178 12.05 6.23 -15.73
C ALA A 178 12.34 5.36 -14.50
N SER A 179 11.31 4.77 -13.89
CA SER A 179 11.43 3.85 -12.75
C SER A 179 12.15 2.56 -13.14
N PHE A 180 11.78 1.97 -14.27
CA PHE A 180 12.46 0.78 -14.79
C PHE A 180 13.94 1.08 -15.16
N GLU A 181 14.20 2.18 -15.87
CA GLU A 181 15.55 2.59 -16.26
C GLU A 181 16.48 2.84 -15.07
N ALA A 182 15.94 3.22 -13.90
CA ALA A 182 16.72 3.34 -12.68
C ALA A 182 17.33 2.01 -12.21
N LEU A 183 16.75 0.89 -12.61
CA LEU A 183 17.19 -0.46 -12.23
C LEU A 183 17.80 -1.22 -13.40
N ALA A 184 17.56 -0.78 -14.64
CA ALA A 184 17.88 -1.53 -15.86
C ALA A 184 19.37 -1.89 -15.99
N GLY A 185 20.29 -1.01 -15.56
CA GLY A 185 21.72 -1.27 -15.54
C GLY A 185 22.06 -2.51 -14.70
N ALA A 186 21.63 -2.50 -13.44
CA ALA A 186 21.88 -3.61 -12.52
C ALA A 186 21.20 -4.92 -12.96
N LEU A 187 20.02 -4.84 -13.59
CA LEU A 187 19.30 -6.00 -14.13
C LEU A 187 19.99 -6.59 -15.35
N ARG A 188 20.64 -5.79 -16.19
CA ARG A 188 21.45 -6.26 -17.32
C ARG A 188 22.75 -6.89 -16.87
N ASP A 189 23.42 -6.32 -15.87
CA ASP A 189 24.69 -6.82 -15.34
C ASP A 189 24.56 -8.19 -14.68
N ALA A 190 23.39 -8.46 -14.07
CA ALA A 190 23.04 -9.76 -13.52
C ALA A 190 21.59 -10.09 -13.87
N PRO A 191 21.36 -10.75 -15.00
CA PRO A 191 20.03 -11.12 -15.45
C PRO A 191 19.28 -11.96 -14.42
N PRO A 192 18.10 -11.52 -13.97
CA PRO A 192 17.35 -12.18 -12.92
C PRO A 192 16.61 -13.41 -13.43
N SER A 193 16.36 -14.38 -12.55
CA SER A 193 15.49 -15.54 -12.82
C SER A 193 14.30 -15.59 -11.86
N ARG A 194 14.53 -15.42 -10.56
CA ARG A 194 13.51 -15.41 -9.51
C ARG A 194 13.52 -14.06 -8.79
N VAL A 195 12.58 -13.23 -9.13
CA VAL A 195 12.46 -11.86 -8.61
C VAL A 195 11.38 -11.77 -7.55
N LEU A 196 11.66 -11.07 -6.46
CA LEU A 196 10.67 -10.61 -5.51
C LEU A 196 10.60 -9.08 -5.54
N VAL A 197 9.41 -8.53 -5.75
CA VAL A 197 9.15 -7.10 -5.59
C VAL A 197 8.36 -6.90 -4.30
N LEU A 198 8.99 -6.30 -3.30
CA LEU A 198 8.38 -5.98 -2.01
C LEU A 198 7.79 -4.58 -2.05
N GLY A 199 6.51 -4.44 -1.68
CA GLY A 199 5.79 -3.18 -1.81
C GLY A 199 5.52 -2.86 -3.28
N ALA A 200 5.01 -3.84 -4.03
CA ALA A 200 4.82 -3.73 -5.48
C ALA A 200 3.81 -2.65 -5.90
N GLY A 201 3.01 -2.11 -4.97
CA GLY A 201 1.98 -1.12 -5.26
C GLY A 201 0.96 -1.67 -6.25
N ALA A 202 0.64 -0.89 -7.28
CA ALA A 202 -0.27 -1.34 -8.33
C ALA A 202 0.40 -2.26 -9.38
N GLY A 203 1.68 -2.65 -9.18
CA GLY A 203 2.33 -3.76 -9.85
C GLY A 203 3.06 -3.43 -11.15
N ARG A 204 3.08 -2.19 -11.63
CA ARG A 204 3.66 -1.86 -12.94
C ARG A 204 5.17 -2.15 -13.00
N LEU A 205 5.94 -1.77 -12.01
CA LEU A 205 7.38 -2.05 -12.02
C LEU A 205 7.67 -3.57 -11.97
N ALA A 206 6.87 -4.33 -11.23
CA ALA A 206 6.99 -5.79 -11.22
C ALA A 206 6.70 -6.40 -12.60
N TYR A 207 5.66 -5.89 -13.27
CA TYR A 207 5.33 -6.25 -14.64
C TYR A 207 6.46 -5.88 -15.62
N ASP A 208 6.99 -4.66 -15.56
CA ASP A 208 8.06 -4.21 -16.46
C ASP A 208 9.32 -5.03 -16.24
N VAL A 209 9.72 -5.33 -15.00
CA VAL A 209 10.83 -6.23 -14.69
C VAL A 209 10.58 -7.63 -15.25
N HIS A 210 9.39 -8.17 -15.08
CA HIS A 210 9.04 -9.49 -15.61
C HIS A 210 9.10 -9.54 -17.15
N MET A 211 8.54 -8.53 -17.80
CA MET A 211 8.40 -8.51 -19.27
C MET A 211 9.69 -8.14 -20.00
N GLN A 212 10.54 -7.30 -19.41
CA GLN A 212 11.72 -6.72 -20.07
C GLN A 212 13.03 -7.38 -19.65
N THR A 213 12.99 -8.43 -18.79
CA THR A 213 14.19 -9.17 -18.37
C THR A 213 14.04 -10.68 -18.63
N THR A 214 15.02 -11.45 -18.20
CA THR A 214 15.02 -12.91 -18.28
C THR A 214 14.29 -13.58 -17.11
N ALA A 215 13.61 -12.82 -16.26
CA ALA A 215 12.90 -13.34 -15.10
C ALA A 215 11.88 -14.42 -15.51
N ARG A 216 12.06 -15.62 -14.98
CA ARG A 216 11.11 -16.73 -15.15
C ARG A 216 9.96 -16.62 -14.18
N THR A 217 10.26 -16.21 -12.96
CA THR A 217 9.26 -15.98 -11.91
C THR A 217 9.47 -14.62 -11.29
N THR A 218 8.41 -13.82 -11.28
CA THR A 218 8.37 -12.54 -10.55
C THR A 218 7.19 -12.57 -9.58
N VAL A 219 7.50 -12.46 -8.30
CA VAL A 219 6.48 -12.37 -7.25
C VAL A 219 6.34 -10.91 -6.84
N ALA A 220 5.16 -10.35 -7.02
CA ALA A 220 4.79 -9.01 -6.62
C ALA A 220 4.01 -9.08 -5.30
N LEU A 221 4.63 -8.61 -4.20
CA LEU A 221 4.02 -8.59 -2.89
C LEU A 221 3.59 -7.18 -2.52
N ASP A 222 2.33 -7.03 -2.17
CA ASP A 222 1.80 -5.82 -1.55
C ASP A 222 0.83 -6.16 -0.43
N PHE A 223 0.63 -5.23 0.51
CA PHE A 223 -0.32 -5.44 1.61
C PHE A 223 -1.75 -4.98 1.25
N ASN A 224 -1.90 -4.13 0.23
CA ASN A 224 -3.18 -3.56 -0.17
C ASN A 224 -3.88 -4.44 -1.24
N PRO A 225 -5.00 -5.09 -0.91
CA PRO A 225 -5.70 -5.98 -1.82
C PRO A 225 -6.26 -5.27 -3.06
N LEU A 226 -6.65 -4.00 -2.96
CA LEU A 226 -7.15 -3.26 -4.12
C LEU A 226 -6.07 -3.15 -5.21
N LEU A 227 -4.85 -2.79 -4.83
CA LEU A 227 -3.73 -2.65 -5.75
C LEU A 227 -3.39 -3.99 -6.42
N SER A 228 -3.31 -5.06 -5.61
CA SER A 228 -3.00 -6.41 -6.12
C SER A 228 -4.08 -6.97 -7.03
N ILE A 229 -5.39 -6.78 -6.71
CA ILE A 229 -6.50 -7.25 -7.54
C ILE A 229 -6.53 -6.50 -8.88
N VAL A 230 -6.31 -5.19 -8.87
CA VAL A 230 -6.22 -4.42 -10.12
C VAL A 230 -5.06 -4.92 -10.97
N ALA A 231 -3.87 -5.03 -10.37
CA ALA A 231 -2.67 -5.47 -11.07
C ALA A 231 -2.83 -6.87 -11.69
N ASP A 232 -3.36 -7.83 -10.92
CA ASP A 232 -3.60 -9.20 -11.40
C ASP A 232 -4.56 -9.23 -12.61
N LYS A 233 -5.66 -8.48 -12.54
CA LYS A 233 -6.63 -8.40 -13.65
C LYS A 233 -6.04 -7.78 -14.92
N VAL A 234 -5.45 -6.59 -14.79
CA VAL A 234 -4.94 -5.89 -15.98
C VAL A 234 -3.79 -6.64 -16.65
N THR A 235 -2.95 -7.33 -15.88
CA THR A 235 -1.84 -8.13 -16.43
C THR A 235 -2.32 -9.42 -17.09
N ARG A 236 -3.54 -9.88 -16.81
CA ARG A 236 -4.22 -10.98 -17.54
C ARG A 236 -5.01 -10.51 -18.75
N ALA A 237 -4.85 -9.28 -19.18
CA ALA A 237 -5.64 -8.67 -20.26
C ALA A 237 -7.14 -8.53 -19.93
N GLU A 238 -7.48 -8.32 -18.66
CA GLU A 238 -8.81 -7.96 -18.20
C GLU A 238 -8.84 -6.46 -17.87
N PRO A 239 -9.18 -5.56 -18.83
CA PRO A 239 -9.19 -4.13 -18.56
C PRO A 239 -10.25 -3.78 -17.52
N ILE A 240 -9.94 -2.76 -16.70
CA ILE A 240 -10.80 -2.28 -15.63
C ILE A 240 -11.09 -0.82 -15.85
N GLU A 241 -12.32 -0.39 -15.59
CA GLU A 241 -12.66 1.03 -15.62
C GLU A 241 -12.83 1.56 -14.19
N LEU A 242 -12.05 2.57 -13.83
CA LEU A 242 -12.14 3.27 -12.55
C LEU A 242 -12.09 4.78 -12.75
N TYR A 243 -12.75 5.52 -11.85
CA TYR A 243 -12.70 6.97 -11.86
C TYR A 243 -11.41 7.50 -11.25
N GLU A 244 -10.74 8.38 -11.97
CA GLU A 244 -9.71 9.27 -11.44
C GLU A 244 -10.39 10.54 -10.91
N PHE A 245 -10.02 10.98 -9.71
CA PHE A 245 -10.42 12.27 -9.12
C PHE A 245 -9.17 13.16 -9.03
N PRO A 246 -8.91 13.98 -10.06
CA PRO A 246 -7.66 14.73 -10.13
C PRO A 246 -7.56 15.79 -9.03
N ILE A 247 -6.38 15.93 -8.45
CA ILE A 247 -6.04 17.09 -7.61
C ILE A 247 -5.95 18.31 -8.53
N ALA A 248 -6.64 19.42 -8.23
CA ALA A 248 -6.71 20.61 -9.07
C ALA A 248 -7.07 20.29 -10.53
N PRO A 249 -8.29 19.84 -10.83
CA PRO A 249 -8.71 19.40 -12.16
C PRO A 249 -8.47 20.46 -13.26
N ARG A 250 -8.01 20.05 -14.42
CA ARG A 250 -7.90 20.93 -15.63
C ARG A 250 -9.24 21.14 -16.30
N GLY A 251 -10.12 20.18 -16.24
CA GLY A 251 -11.47 20.16 -16.80
C GLY A 251 -12.42 19.50 -15.83
N ASP A 252 -12.74 18.23 -16.06
CA ASP A 252 -13.67 17.48 -15.25
C ASP A 252 -13.12 17.14 -13.86
N ALA A 253 -13.96 17.23 -12.86
CA ALA A 253 -13.62 16.90 -11.47
C ALA A 253 -13.45 15.39 -11.23
N ALA A 254 -13.95 14.56 -12.15
CA ALA A 254 -13.78 13.11 -12.15
C ALA A 254 -13.69 12.63 -13.61
N VAL A 255 -12.76 11.72 -13.90
CA VAL A 255 -12.51 11.19 -15.24
C VAL A 255 -12.54 9.67 -15.19
N LEU A 256 -13.45 9.04 -15.94
CA LEU A 256 -13.44 7.59 -16.09
C LEU A 256 -12.24 7.17 -16.93
N ARG A 257 -11.43 6.25 -16.39
CA ARG A 257 -10.22 5.74 -17.03
C ARG A 257 -10.33 4.24 -17.27
N THR A 258 -9.91 3.81 -18.44
CA THR A 258 -9.63 2.40 -18.70
C THR A 258 -8.20 2.10 -18.30
N LEU A 259 -8.03 1.10 -17.45
CA LEU A 259 -6.77 0.60 -16.93
C LEU A 259 -6.43 -0.69 -17.66
N ALA A 260 -5.27 -0.76 -18.28
CA ALA A 260 -4.83 -1.93 -19.04
C ALA A 260 -3.30 -2.06 -19.04
N ALA A 261 -2.80 -3.28 -19.03
CA ALA A 261 -1.39 -3.53 -19.28
C ALA A 261 -1.07 -3.35 -20.77
N PRO A 262 0.16 -2.94 -21.13
CA PRO A 262 0.59 -2.80 -22.53
C PRO A 262 0.45 -4.11 -23.34
N ALA A 263 0.63 -5.25 -22.69
CA ALA A 263 0.40 -6.59 -23.24
C ALA A 263 0.05 -7.55 -22.09
N PRO A 264 -0.57 -8.72 -22.37
CA PRO A 264 -0.72 -9.76 -21.37
C PRO A 264 0.63 -10.17 -20.79
N ALA A 265 0.72 -10.36 -19.48
CA ALA A 265 1.95 -10.81 -18.85
C ALA A 265 2.32 -12.23 -19.32
N ARG A 266 3.63 -12.46 -19.49
CA ARG A 266 4.15 -13.82 -19.67
C ARG A 266 3.82 -14.66 -18.43
N ALA A 267 3.79 -15.98 -18.57
CA ALA A 267 3.68 -16.88 -17.42
C ALA A 267 4.77 -16.63 -16.40
N GLY A 268 4.46 -16.74 -15.11
CA GLY A 268 5.41 -16.57 -14.01
C GLY A 268 5.34 -15.24 -13.28
N LEU A 269 4.53 -14.27 -13.70
CA LEU A 269 4.19 -13.11 -12.87
C LEU A 269 3.07 -13.49 -11.90
N VAL A 270 3.30 -13.32 -10.61
CA VAL A 270 2.38 -13.74 -9.54
C VAL A 270 2.23 -12.63 -8.51
N PHE A 271 1.00 -12.39 -8.08
CA PHE A 271 0.70 -11.43 -7.01
C PHE A 271 0.45 -12.17 -5.69
N VAL A 272 0.89 -11.57 -4.58
CA VAL A 272 0.70 -12.08 -3.22
C VAL A 272 0.30 -10.92 -2.31
N VAL A 273 -0.80 -11.06 -1.58
CA VAL A 273 -1.21 -10.08 -0.58
C VAL A 273 -0.64 -10.50 0.78
N ALA A 274 0.31 -9.71 1.28
CA ALA A 274 1.03 -10.01 2.52
C ALA A 274 1.72 -8.78 3.11
N ASP A 275 2.22 -8.91 4.34
CA ASP A 275 3.01 -7.87 5.01
C ASP A 275 4.50 -8.02 4.68
N ALA A 276 5.12 -6.94 4.20
CA ALA A 276 6.55 -6.87 3.92
C ALA A 276 7.43 -7.06 5.17
N HIS A 277 6.90 -6.84 6.37
CA HIS A 277 7.60 -7.18 7.62
C HIS A 277 7.72 -8.70 7.85
N ARG A 278 6.85 -9.49 7.21
CA ARG A 278 6.78 -10.95 7.32
C ARG A 278 6.56 -11.59 5.96
N PRO A 279 7.46 -11.38 5.02
CA PRO A 279 7.31 -11.92 3.69
C PRO A 279 7.23 -13.46 3.76
N PRO A 280 6.20 -14.06 3.16
CA PRO A 280 5.89 -15.48 3.31
C PRO A 280 6.77 -16.37 2.42
N PHE A 281 8.07 -16.18 2.45
CA PHE A 281 8.98 -16.89 1.56
C PHE A 281 10.12 -17.59 2.29
N ARG A 282 10.63 -18.65 1.67
CA ARG A 282 11.80 -19.37 2.14
C ARG A 282 13.04 -18.50 2.05
N HIS A 283 13.99 -18.74 2.93
CA HIS A 283 15.29 -18.10 2.86
C HIS A 283 16.03 -18.55 1.60
N GLY A 284 16.74 -17.61 0.97
CA GLY A 284 17.46 -17.89 -0.26
C GLY A 284 16.58 -18.20 -1.48
N ALA A 285 15.29 -17.87 -1.43
CA ALA A 285 14.35 -18.20 -2.49
C ALA A 285 14.55 -17.38 -3.77
N PHE A 286 15.12 -16.18 -3.67
CA PHE A 286 15.21 -15.22 -4.77
C PHE A 286 16.66 -14.89 -5.12
N ASP A 287 16.96 -14.71 -6.39
CA ASP A 287 18.23 -14.15 -6.84
C ASP A 287 18.20 -12.62 -6.89
N THR A 288 17.02 -12.04 -6.97
CA THR A 288 16.82 -10.59 -7.03
C THR A 288 15.64 -10.17 -6.15
N VAL A 289 15.86 -9.17 -5.28
CA VAL A 289 14.82 -8.50 -4.53
C VAL A 289 14.79 -7.03 -4.94
N VAL A 290 13.59 -6.51 -5.22
CA VAL A 290 13.36 -5.11 -5.60
C VAL A 290 12.45 -4.46 -4.55
N THR A 291 12.80 -3.26 -4.08
CA THR A 291 12.01 -2.48 -3.12
C THR A 291 11.67 -1.11 -3.70
N PRO A 292 10.57 -0.99 -4.48
CA PRO A 292 10.15 0.29 -5.00
C PRO A 292 9.37 1.09 -3.94
N TRP A 293 9.80 2.32 -3.63
CA TRP A 293 9.10 3.24 -2.73
C TRP A 293 8.68 2.63 -1.39
N LEU A 294 9.53 1.77 -0.82
CA LEU A 294 9.18 0.98 0.36
C LEU A 294 10.05 1.26 1.58
N VAL A 295 11.34 1.47 1.38
CA VAL A 295 12.33 1.37 2.47
C VAL A 295 12.16 2.42 3.57
N ASP A 296 11.62 3.58 3.23
CA ASP A 296 11.43 4.73 4.09
C ASP A 296 10.01 4.84 4.69
N ILE A 297 9.08 4.00 4.24
CA ILE A 297 7.70 3.97 4.75
C ILE A 297 7.43 2.83 5.72
N LEU A 298 8.34 1.85 5.81
CA LEU A 298 8.22 0.76 6.77
C LEU A 298 8.51 1.28 8.19
N PRO A 299 7.62 1.02 9.18
CA PRO A 299 7.81 1.45 10.56
C PRO A 299 8.80 0.55 11.30
N GLU A 300 9.98 0.37 10.75
CA GLU A 300 11.07 -0.43 11.34
C GLU A 300 12.44 0.17 11.00
N ARG A 301 13.43 -0.19 11.76
CA ARG A 301 14.81 0.25 11.50
C ARG A 301 15.32 -0.33 10.20
N PHE A 302 16.05 0.46 9.43
CA PHE A 302 16.55 0.07 8.12
C PHE A 302 17.50 -1.14 8.16
N ASP A 303 18.30 -1.28 9.23
CA ASP A 303 19.16 -2.45 9.43
C ASP A 303 18.38 -3.77 9.57
N VAL A 304 17.19 -3.72 10.17
CA VAL A 304 16.30 -4.89 10.25
C VAL A 304 15.78 -5.28 8.87
N LEU A 305 15.40 -4.30 8.05
CA LEU A 305 15.01 -4.55 6.66
C LEU A 305 16.18 -5.12 5.85
N CYS A 306 17.40 -4.57 6.00
CA CYS A 306 18.60 -5.09 5.35
C CYS A 306 18.82 -6.58 5.64
N ALA A 307 18.74 -6.96 6.91
CA ALA A 307 18.93 -8.36 7.31
C ALA A 307 17.81 -9.27 6.78
N ARG A 308 16.57 -8.77 6.71
CA ARG A 308 15.43 -9.51 6.14
C ARG A 308 15.62 -9.75 4.64
N VAL A 309 15.96 -8.72 3.89
CA VAL A 309 16.23 -8.85 2.45
C VAL A 309 17.42 -9.78 2.20
N ASN A 310 18.47 -9.67 3.01
CA ASN A 310 19.61 -10.60 2.95
C ASN A 310 19.17 -12.07 3.12
N ALA A 311 18.27 -12.35 4.07
CA ALA A 311 17.77 -13.69 4.29
C ALA A 311 16.93 -14.23 3.12
N LEU A 312 16.18 -13.40 2.42
CA LEU A 312 15.36 -13.79 1.26
C LEU A 312 16.21 -14.09 0.01
N LEU A 313 17.39 -13.47 -0.09
CA LEU A 313 18.28 -13.62 -1.23
C LEU A 313 19.10 -14.91 -1.16
N ALA A 314 19.23 -15.58 -2.29
CA ALA A 314 20.23 -16.62 -2.51
C ALA A 314 21.64 -16.01 -2.38
N ASP A 315 22.65 -16.87 -2.19
CA ASP A 315 24.04 -16.41 -2.14
C ASP A 315 24.45 -15.79 -3.47
N GLY A 316 25.08 -14.61 -3.41
CA GLY A 316 25.40 -13.81 -4.57
C GLY A 316 24.23 -13.06 -5.20
N GLY A 317 23.01 -13.22 -4.69
CA GLY A 317 21.82 -12.49 -5.13
C GLY A 317 21.91 -10.99 -4.89
N ARG A 318 21.03 -10.22 -5.51
CA ARG A 318 21.08 -8.76 -5.49
C ARG A 318 19.82 -8.14 -4.89
N TRP A 319 20.03 -7.07 -4.14
CA TRP A 319 18.99 -6.14 -3.71
C TRP A 319 19.05 -4.88 -4.55
N LEU A 320 17.94 -4.55 -5.21
CA LEU A 320 17.74 -3.32 -5.97
C LEU A 320 16.70 -2.47 -5.26
N ASN A 321 17.01 -1.21 -5.03
CA ASN A 321 16.05 -0.25 -4.49
C ASN A 321 15.79 0.88 -5.47
N PHE A 322 14.60 1.45 -5.37
CA PHE A 322 14.20 2.63 -6.10
C PHE A 322 13.11 3.39 -5.34
N GLY A 323 13.33 4.66 -5.05
CA GLY A 323 12.34 5.49 -4.37
C GLY A 323 12.94 6.65 -3.60
N SER A 324 12.15 7.24 -2.72
CA SER A 324 12.60 8.28 -1.79
C SER A 324 13.43 7.67 -0.64
N LEU A 325 14.13 8.57 0.09
CA LEU A 325 14.71 8.27 1.40
C LEU A 325 14.14 9.27 2.42
N SER A 326 12.83 9.28 2.54
CA SER A 326 12.10 10.20 3.42
C SER A 326 11.68 9.48 4.71
N PHE A 327 12.66 9.02 5.47
CA PHE A 327 12.41 8.34 6.74
C PHE A 327 11.72 9.27 7.74
N HIS A 328 10.54 8.86 8.23
CA HIS A 328 9.71 9.63 9.17
C HIS A 328 9.66 9.02 10.57
N ASP A 329 10.70 8.32 10.99
CA ASP A 329 10.76 7.74 12.34
C ASP A 329 10.70 8.82 13.42
N ALA A 330 10.08 8.48 14.56
CA ALA A 330 10.03 9.34 15.73
C ALA A 330 11.43 9.56 16.32
N ASP A 331 12.30 8.53 16.25
CA ASP A 331 13.71 8.63 16.61
C ASP A 331 14.51 9.29 15.46
N PRO A 332 15.08 10.48 15.65
CA PRO A 332 15.93 11.10 14.64
C PRO A 332 17.11 10.23 14.19
N ALA A 333 17.62 9.34 15.06
CA ALA A 333 18.72 8.43 14.72
C ALA A 333 18.32 7.32 13.74
N ALA A 334 17.01 7.12 13.50
CA ALA A 334 16.48 6.20 12.48
C ALA A 334 16.13 6.89 11.15
N ARG A 335 16.46 8.16 10.99
CA ARG A 335 16.25 8.94 9.75
C ARG A 335 17.53 8.94 8.93
N TYR A 336 17.76 7.84 8.21
CA TYR A 336 19.00 7.56 7.51
C TYR A 336 19.21 8.43 6.27
N GLY A 337 20.44 8.95 6.10
CA GLY A 337 20.94 9.51 4.85
C GLY A 337 21.53 8.44 3.93
N ILE A 338 21.95 8.84 2.73
CA ILE A 338 22.47 7.90 1.70
C ILE A 338 23.70 7.13 2.21
N ASP A 339 24.65 7.83 2.85
CA ASP A 339 25.89 7.20 3.35
C ASP A 339 25.60 6.22 4.49
N GLU A 340 24.63 6.55 5.35
CA GLU A 340 24.17 5.66 6.43
C GLU A 340 23.46 4.43 5.88
N CYS A 341 22.64 4.59 4.83
CA CYS A 341 22.03 3.46 4.13
C CYS A 341 23.11 2.55 3.51
N ARG A 342 24.14 3.12 2.89
CA ARG A 342 25.26 2.36 2.35
C ARG A 342 25.98 1.57 3.43
N ALA A 343 26.33 2.22 4.56
CA ALA A 343 26.99 1.56 5.68
C ALA A 343 26.11 0.42 6.24
N ALA A 344 24.82 0.66 6.43
CA ALA A 344 23.90 -0.38 6.90
C ALA A 344 23.81 -1.58 5.93
N LEU A 345 23.82 -1.34 4.63
CA LEU A 345 23.90 -2.43 3.64
C LEU A 345 25.16 -3.25 3.80
N GLU A 346 26.34 -2.62 3.89
CA GLU A 346 27.64 -3.27 4.04
C GLU A 346 27.73 -4.08 5.34
N GLU A 347 27.29 -3.49 6.45
CA GLU A 347 27.21 -4.16 7.76
C GLU A 347 26.30 -5.38 7.73
N ASN A 348 25.22 -5.31 6.95
CA ASN A 348 24.27 -6.42 6.76
C ASN A 348 24.61 -7.35 5.59
N GLY A 349 25.89 -7.41 5.20
CA GLY A 349 26.41 -8.47 4.34
C GLY A 349 26.27 -8.21 2.85
N PHE A 350 25.91 -7.01 2.44
CA PHE A 350 25.95 -6.58 1.05
C PHE A 350 27.31 -5.98 0.70
N GLY A 351 27.71 -6.15 -0.54
CA GLY A 351 28.89 -5.49 -1.12
C GLY A 351 28.58 -5.05 -2.54
N ASP A 352 29.56 -4.41 -3.19
CA ASP A 352 29.40 -3.81 -4.50
C ASP A 352 28.22 -2.84 -4.55
N VAL A 353 28.06 -2.04 -3.48
CA VAL A 353 26.93 -1.12 -3.32
C VAL A 353 27.13 0.08 -4.25
N ALA A 354 26.36 0.12 -5.33
CA ALA A 354 26.27 1.28 -6.22
C ALA A 354 25.01 2.07 -5.89
N VAL A 355 25.14 3.40 -5.78
CA VAL A 355 24.03 4.31 -5.46
C VAL A 355 23.98 5.42 -6.50
N GLU A 356 22.80 5.73 -6.99
CA GLU A 356 22.54 6.82 -7.93
C GLU A 356 21.33 7.64 -7.48
N GLU A 357 21.38 8.93 -7.74
CA GLU A 357 20.24 9.84 -7.60
C GLU A 357 19.78 10.31 -8.99
N ARG A 358 18.49 10.42 -9.17
CA ARG A 358 17.90 11.00 -10.36
C ARG A 358 16.59 11.70 -10.06
N GLU A 359 16.19 12.61 -10.93
CA GLU A 359 14.92 13.29 -10.84
C GLU A 359 13.96 12.72 -11.87
N ILE A 360 12.75 12.33 -11.42
CA ILE A 360 11.72 11.75 -12.28
C ILE A 360 10.40 12.51 -12.12
N PRO A 361 9.50 12.46 -13.13
CA PRO A 361 8.11 12.83 -12.92
C PRO A 361 7.48 11.95 -11.85
N TYR A 362 6.55 12.49 -11.05
CA TYR A 362 5.84 11.73 -10.04
C TYR A 362 4.36 12.14 -10.01
N LEU A 363 3.46 11.14 -10.21
CA LEU A 363 2.01 11.29 -10.20
C LEU A 363 1.51 12.48 -11.03
N SER A 364 2.06 12.66 -12.22
CA SER A 364 1.77 13.77 -13.11
C SER A 364 0.61 13.46 -14.05
N SER A 365 -0.62 13.39 -13.50
CA SER A 365 -1.83 13.14 -14.29
C SER A 365 -2.09 14.23 -15.33
N PRO A 366 -2.42 13.87 -16.58
CA PRO A 366 -2.79 14.85 -17.61
C PRO A 366 -4.10 15.59 -17.29
N ALA A 367 -4.96 15.04 -16.44
CA ALA A 367 -6.20 15.69 -15.99
C ALA A 367 -5.98 16.68 -14.84
N SER A 368 -4.79 16.73 -14.22
CA SER A 368 -4.47 17.58 -13.08
C SER A 368 -3.58 18.76 -13.45
N ARG A 369 -3.78 19.91 -12.78
CA ARG A 369 -2.78 20.99 -12.74
C ARG A 369 -1.68 20.74 -11.71
N HIS A 370 -1.90 19.77 -10.81
CA HIS A 370 -0.90 19.37 -9.84
C HIS A 370 0.02 18.33 -10.48
N ALA A 371 1.29 18.69 -10.62
CA ALA A 371 2.34 17.80 -11.08
C ALA A 371 3.60 18.08 -10.27
N ARG A 372 4.37 17.06 -9.96
CA ARG A 372 5.63 17.22 -9.24
C ARG A 372 6.73 16.36 -9.84
N ARG A 373 7.95 16.65 -9.46
CA ARG A 373 9.13 15.85 -9.74
C ARG A 373 9.71 15.40 -8.40
N GLU A 374 10.17 14.17 -8.36
CA GLU A 374 10.81 13.60 -7.18
C GLU A 374 12.27 13.30 -7.47
N ARG A 375 13.13 13.61 -6.51
CA ARG A 375 14.51 13.14 -6.52
C ARG A 375 14.53 11.79 -5.85
N VAL A 376 14.77 10.76 -6.64
CA VAL A 376 14.76 9.37 -6.18
C VAL A 376 16.18 8.85 -6.06
N VAL A 377 16.36 7.94 -5.10
CA VAL A 377 17.60 7.21 -4.88
C VAL A 377 17.39 5.78 -5.34
N SER A 378 18.28 5.31 -6.19
CA SER A 378 18.38 3.90 -6.53
C SER A 378 19.70 3.33 -6.04
N TRP A 379 19.68 2.08 -5.59
CA TRP A 379 20.90 1.34 -5.33
C TRP A 379 20.80 -0.09 -5.79
N SER A 380 21.97 -0.68 -6.01
CA SER A 380 22.14 -2.12 -6.13
C SER A 380 23.19 -2.59 -5.13
N GLY A 381 22.92 -3.67 -4.40
CA GLY A 381 23.86 -4.29 -3.49
C GLY A 381 23.85 -5.80 -3.67
N ARG A 382 25.03 -6.44 -3.74
CA ARG A 382 25.17 -7.89 -3.90
C ARG A 382 25.36 -8.54 -2.53
N LYS A 383 24.56 -9.59 -2.23
CA LYS A 383 24.79 -10.42 -1.05
C LYS A 383 26.15 -11.10 -1.11
N ARG A 384 27.05 -10.77 -0.19
CA ARG A 384 28.40 -11.32 -0.06
C ARG A 384 28.52 -12.32 1.08
N ARG A 385 27.73 -12.15 2.12
CA ARG A 385 27.65 -13.07 3.27
C ARG A 385 26.25 -13.11 3.83
N ALA A 386 25.87 -14.25 4.38
CA ALA A 386 24.66 -14.35 5.18
C ALA A 386 24.85 -13.61 6.50
N VAL A 387 23.83 -12.88 6.95
CA VAL A 387 23.80 -12.30 8.28
C VAL A 387 23.06 -13.22 9.25
N LYS A 388 23.31 -13.01 10.55
CA LYS A 388 22.57 -13.71 11.59
C LYS A 388 21.07 -13.44 11.35
N LYS A 389 20.30 -14.52 11.33
CA LYS A 389 18.84 -14.45 11.15
C LYS A 389 18.28 -13.39 12.08
N VAL A 390 17.66 -12.37 11.53
CA VAL A 390 16.81 -11.49 12.34
C VAL A 390 15.75 -12.40 12.95
N PRO A 391 15.57 -12.35 14.26
CA PRO A 391 14.47 -13.08 14.89
C PRO A 391 13.24 -12.72 14.07
N ARG A 392 12.50 -13.73 13.63
CA ARG A 392 11.21 -13.44 13.03
C ARG A 392 10.56 -12.44 13.88
N TYR A 393 10.27 -11.40 13.24
CA TYR A 393 9.68 -10.29 13.87
C TYR A 393 8.75 -10.82 14.88
N HIS A 394 9.23 -10.47 16.00
CA HIS A 394 8.48 -10.33 17.14
C HIS A 394 7.07 -10.57 16.79
N ALA A 395 6.78 -11.83 16.69
CA ALA A 395 5.44 -12.33 16.61
C ALA A 395 4.64 -11.40 17.51
N LEU A 396 3.55 -10.92 17.02
CA LEU A 396 2.58 -10.25 17.86
C LEU A 396 2.62 -10.96 19.20
N PRO A 397 2.68 -10.28 20.34
CA PRO A 397 2.76 -10.92 21.64
C PRO A 397 1.74 -12.04 21.72
N GLU A 398 2.06 -13.13 22.39
CA GLU A 398 1.16 -14.30 22.45
C GLU A 398 -0.27 -13.95 22.87
N TRP A 399 -0.42 -13.00 23.79
CA TRP A 399 -1.74 -12.53 24.22
C TRP A 399 -2.57 -11.92 23.05
N LEU A 400 -1.90 -11.30 22.07
CA LEU A 400 -2.55 -10.77 20.89
C LEU A 400 -2.88 -11.86 19.87
N VAL A 401 -1.99 -12.84 19.70
CA VAL A 401 -2.16 -13.95 18.76
C VAL A 401 -3.26 -14.89 19.22
N ARG A 402 -3.27 -15.25 20.51
CA ARG A 402 -4.25 -16.17 21.08
C ARG A 402 -5.60 -15.50 21.34
N GLY A 403 -5.59 -14.18 21.63
CA GLY A 403 -6.81 -13.43 21.94
C GLY A 403 -7.53 -13.83 23.22
N ALA A 404 -7.02 -14.83 23.94
CA ALA A 404 -7.62 -15.35 25.18
C ALA A 404 -6.88 -14.87 26.44
N ASP A 405 -5.68 -14.36 26.30
CA ASP A 405 -4.88 -13.86 27.42
C ASP A 405 -5.24 -12.41 27.75
N PRO A 406 -5.09 -11.97 29.01
CA PRO A 406 -5.34 -10.57 29.38
C PRO A 406 -4.45 -9.60 28.61
N VAL A 407 -5.04 -8.51 28.14
CA VAL A 407 -4.27 -7.40 27.53
C VAL A 407 -3.35 -6.77 28.58
N PRO A 408 -2.03 -6.71 28.36
CA PRO A 408 -1.12 -6.18 29.36
C PRO A 408 -1.32 -4.69 29.57
N LEU A 409 -1.31 -4.26 30.82
CA LEU A 409 -1.48 -2.87 31.22
C LEU A 409 -0.15 -2.11 31.07
N SER A 410 0.31 -1.92 29.81
CA SER A 410 1.52 -1.15 29.54
C SER A 410 1.33 0.35 29.79
N ASP A 411 2.43 1.09 30.05
CA ASP A 411 2.37 2.52 30.28
C ASP A 411 1.83 3.27 29.05
N ALA A 412 2.14 2.79 27.85
CA ALA A 412 1.58 3.33 26.62
C ALA A 412 0.05 3.17 26.57
N PHE A 413 -0.48 2.00 26.95
CA PHE A 413 -1.94 1.77 26.99
C PHE A 413 -2.61 2.60 28.08
N ARG A 414 -1.96 2.76 29.26
CA ARG A 414 -2.46 3.61 30.35
C ARG A 414 -2.58 5.07 29.92
N GLY A 415 -1.49 5.62 29.35
CA GLY A 415 -1.46 7.01 28.88
C GLY A 415 -2.54 7.25 27.84
N GLN A 416 -2.72 6.32 26.93
CA GLN A 416 -3.68 6.38 25.88
C GLN A 416 -5.11 6.28 26.38
N ALA A 417 -5.40 5.36 27.30
CA ALA A 417 -6.71 5.23 27.93
C ALA A 417 -7.10 6.50 28.71
N ALA A 418 -6.13 7.16 29.36
CA ALA A 418 -6.34 8.43 30.04
C ALA A 418 -6.68 9.54 29.04
N ALA A 419 -5.89 9.70 27.98
CA ALA A 419 -6.14 10.69 26.93
C ALA A 419 -7.52 10.49 26.26
N THR A 420 -7.91 9.25 25.98
CA THR A 420 -9.23 8.92 25.40
C THR A 420 -10.37 9.30 26.35
N ARG A 421 -10.23 9.03 27.65
CA ARG A 421 -11.23 9.39 28.64
C ARG A 421 -11.43 10.90 28.76
N ILE A 422 -10.31 11.67 28.77
CA ILE A 422 -10.35 13.13 28.78
C ILE A 422 -11.06 13.66 27.52
N HIS A 423 -10.69 13.14 26.35
CA HIS A 423 -11.33 13.53 25.08
C HIS A 423 -12.83 13.22 25.08
N ALA A 424 -13.22 12.00 25.48
CA ALA A 424 -14.62 11.60 25.56
C ALA A 424 -15.40 12.48 26.55
N PHE A 425 -14.80 12.84 27.68
CA PHE A 425 -15.39 13.78 28.64
C PHE A 425 -15.62 15.15 27.98
N LEU A 426 -14.62 15.73 27.32
CA LEU A 426 -14.78 17.01 26.63
C LEU A 426 -15.89 16.98 25.57
N MET A 427 -15.94 15.90 24.78
CA MET A 427 -16.97 15.71 23.77
C MET A 427 -18.37 15.59 24.38
N SER A 428 -18.52 14.93 25.53
CA SER A 428 -19.77 14.77 26.22
C SER A 428 -20.34 16.10 26.80
N LEU A 429 -19.52 17.13 26.92
CA LEU A 429 -19.93 18.46 27.34
C LEU A 429 -20.59 19.30 26.22
N ILE A 430 -20.46 18.84 24.97
CA ILE A 430 -21.04 19.52 23.78
C ILE A 430 -22.48 19.10 23.64
N ASP A 431 -23.38 19.87 24.26
CA ASP A 431 -24.84 19.60 24.32
C ASP A 431 -25.71 20.69 23.65
N GLY A 432 -25.08 21.66 22.99
CA GLY A 432 -25.74 22.79 22.37
C GLY A 432 -26.29 23.83 23.39
N ARG A 433 -25.95 23.70 24.69
CA ARG A 433 -26.43 24.57 25.77
C ARG A 433 -25.27 25.22 26.54
N ARG A 434 -24.20 24.47 26.80
CA ARG A 434 -23.03 24.95 27.54
C ARG A 434 -22.16 25.86 26.68
N SER A 435 -21.74 26.96 27.28
CA SER A 435 -20.70 27.81 26.67
C SER A 435 -19.30 27.23 26.92
N ILE A 436 -18.29 27.72 26.18
CA ILE A 436 -16.88 27.36 26.43
C ILE A 436 -16.50 27.70 27.90
N LYS A 437 -17.04 28.78 28.46
CA LYS A 437 -16.78 29.15 29.85
C LYS A 437 -17.38 28.17 30.85
N ASP A 438 -18.57 27.64 30.57
CA ASP A 438 -19.20 26.63 31.42
C ASP A 438 -18.44 25.31 31.35
N MET A 439 -18.00 24.93 30.16
CA MET A 439 -17.16 23.75 29.97
C MET A 439 -15.82 23.91 30.69
N ALA A 440 -15.19 25.10 30.62
CA ALA A 440 -13.94 25.37 31.31
C ALA A 440 -14.05 25.20 32.84
N LYS A 441 -15.13 25.64 33.45
CA LYS A 441 -15.41 25.42 34.88
C LYS A 441 -15.43 23.93 35.22
N LEU A 442 -16.14 23.12 34.42
CA LEU A 442 -16.23 21.67 34.61
C LEU A 442 -14.89 20.98 34.46
N VAL A 443 -14.04 21.42 33.49
CA VAL A 443 -12.68 20.90 33.28
C VAL A 443 -11.78 21.21 34.49
N VAL A 444 -11.94 22.39 35.08
CA VAL A 444 -11.21 22.79 36.31
C VAL A 444 -11.71 21.99 37.52
N GLU A 445 -13.03 21.84 37.68
CA GLU A 445 -13.62 21.03 38.75
C GLU A 445 -13.13 19.57 38.71
N GLN A 446 -12.94 19.00 37.52
CA GLN A 446 -12.40 17.68 37.33
C GLN A 446 -10.87 17.65 37.48
N ARG A 447 -10.21 18.75 37.81
CA ARG A 447 -8.77 18.89 37.98
C ARG A 447 -7.95 18.46 36.75
N LEU A 448 -8.52 18.61 35.55
CA LEU A 448 -7.82 18.27 34.31
C LEU A 448 -6.92 19.41 33.84
N MET A 449 -7.26 20.64 34.17
CA MET A 449 -6.50 21.87 33.84
C MET A 449 -6.65 22.90 34.93
N THR A 450 -5.77 23.88 34.99
CA THR A 450 -5.92 25.05 35.84
C THR A 450 -6.95 26.01 35.26
N ALA A 451 -7.47 26.92 36.11
CA ALA A 451 -8.43 27.92 35.66
C ALA A 451 -7.89 28.87 34.58
N ALA A 452 -6.58 29.11 34.59
CA ALA A 452 -5.91 29.94 33.58
C ALA A 452 -5.75 29.22 32.22
N GLU A 453 -5.66 27.89 32.22
CA GLU A 453 -5.41 27.09 31.01
C GLU A 453 -6.69 26.58 30.34
N ALA A 454 -7.76 26.33 31.10
CA ALA A 454 -8.93 25.60 30.62
C ALA A 454 -9.66 26.30 29.47
N GLU A 455 -9.99 27.60 29.60
CA GLU A 455 -10.69 28.33 28.54
C GLU A 455 -9.86 28.50 27.28
N PRO A 456 -8.57 28.91 27.32
CA PRO A 456 -7.72 28.96 26.13
C PRO A 456 -7.56 27.61 25.44
N ALA A 457 -7.38 26.52 26.18
CA ALA A 457 -7.22 25.18 25.62
C ALA A 457 -8.51 24.70 24.91
N LEU A 458 -9.69 24.88 25.55
CA LEU A 458 -10.97 24.57 24.95
C LEU A 458 -11.25 25.42 23.70
N ARG A 459 -10.90 26.70 23.75
CA ARG A 459 -11.05 27.59 22.60
C ARG A 459 -10.22 27.12 21.41
N SER A 460 -8.96 26.78 21.63
CA SER A 460 -8.08 26.23 20.61
C SER A 460 -8.59 24.90 20.05
N PHE A 461 -9.10 24.04 20.90
CA PHE A 461 -9.72 22.77 20.52
C PHE A 461 -10.94 22.98 19.60
N PHE A 462 -11.85 23.89 19.96
CA PHE A 462 -13.03 24.17 19.15
C PHE A 462 -12.72 24.93 17.87
N ILE A 463 -11.72 25.82 17.86
CA ILE A 463 -11.24 26.46 16.62
C ILE A 463 -10.79 25.38 15.64
N LYS A 464 -9.96 24.44 16.10
CA LYS A 464 -9.48 23.35 15.25
C LYS A 464 -10.65 22.50 14.74
N MET A 465 -11.57 22.07 15.59
CA MET A 465 -12.75 21.31 15.18
C MET A 465 -13.60 22.06 14.15
N HIS A 466 -13.80 23.38 14.35
CA HIS A 466 -14.54 24.21 13.43
C HIS A 466 -13.83 24.36 12.08
N ASP A 467 -12.54 24.58 12.09
CA ASP A 467 -11.73 24.67 10.88
C ASP A 467 -11.70 23.32 10.13
N ASP A 468 -11.56 22.23 10.84
CA ASP A 468 -11.60 20.87 10.26
C ASP A 468 -12.99 20.58 9.65
N SER A 469 -14.08 21.05 10.28
CA SER A 469 -15.43 20.91 9.73
C SER A 469 -15.65 21.73 8.46
N LYS A 470 -15.00 22.90 8.33
CA LYS A 470 -15.07 23.75 7.12
C LYS A 470 -14.19 23.25 5.99
N ARG A 471 -13.04 22.69 6.32
CA ARG A 471 -12.13 22.10 5.31
C ARG A 471 -12.71 20.85 4.67
N GLY A 472 -13.91 20.43 5.15
CA GLY A 472 -14.74 19.37 4.62
C GLY A 472 -13.89 18.28 4.00
N MET A 473 -13.40 17.38 4.83
CA MET A 473 -12.80 16.10 4.43
C MET A 473 -12.34 16.04 2.97
N THR A 474 -11.32 16.82 2.65
CA THR A 474 -10.53 16.67 1.43
C THR A 474 -9.48 15.61 1.73
N TYR A 475 -9.82 14.33 1.48
CA TYR A 475 -8.84 13.24 1.33
C TYR A 475 -9.41 12.17 0.43
#